data_446c2e260453ec94cbfce9d98a99ed73
#
_entry.id   446c2e260453ec94cbfce9d98a99ed73
#
_cell.length_a   1.000
_cell.length_b   1.000
_cell.length_c   1.000
_cell.angle_alpha   90.00
_cell.angle_beta   90.00
_cell.angle_gamma   90.00
#
_symmetry.space_group_name_H-M   'P 1'
#
loop_
_entity.id
_entity.type
_entity.pdbx_description
1 polymer ?
#
loop_
_entity_poly.entity_id
_entity_poly.type
_entity_poly.pdbx_seq_one_letter_code
_entity_poly.pdbx_strand_id
1 'polypeptide(L)'
;RVLDKQALTDHLQGLRLDAMGFDADIMARIRRLSSEPYGMVLVTGPTGSGKTTTLYAALTEINHGEDKIITIEDPVEYQLSGVLQIPVNEKKGLTFARGLRSILRHDPDKIMVGEIRDAETAQIAVQAALTGHLVFTTVHANNVFDVIGRFLHMEVDPYNLVSALNGVVAQRLIRTLCPACAQPAKPSAEDLGHADIDLSASADWTFRRSVGCGSCRGTGYRGRKAIAELLVLNDEIRELIISRAPIRQLKEAARRNGTRSLRESALDLVRDGITSLEEANRVTFVA
;
A
#
# COMPACT_ATOMS: atom_id res chain seq x y z
N ARG A 1 5.89 0.85 25.12
CA ARG A 1 4.59 0.15 25.10
C ARG A 1 4.88 -1.33 25.36
N VAL A 2 4.51 -1.83 26.51
CA VAL A 2 4.49 -3.28 26.76
C VAL A 2 3.21 -3.81 26.11
N LEU A 3 3.35 -4.44 24.95
CA LEU A 3 2.24 -5.16 24.32
C LEU A 3 2.19 -6.55 24.97
N ASP A 4 1.02 -6.95 25.43
CA ASP A 4 0.77 -8.29 25.95
C ASP A 4 1.05 -9.31 24.83
N LYS A 5 1.94 -10.28 25.10
CA LYS A 5 2.32 -11.30 24.10
C LYS A 5 1.13 -12.11 23.60
N GLN A 6 0.13 -12.35 24.44
CA GLN A 6 -1.07 -13.11 24.07
C GLN A 6 -1.95 -12.28 23.11
N ALA A 7 -2.19 -11.00 23.43
CA ALA A 7 -2.91 -10.09 22.55
C ALA A 7 -2.18 -9.86 21.22
N LEU A 8 -0.84 -9.96 21.21
CA LEU A 8 -0.03 -9.91 20.00
C LEU A 8 -0.20 -11.16 19.14
N THR A 9 -0.23 -12.34 19.76
CA THR A 9 -0.42 -13.62 19.07
C THR A 9 -1.81 -13.72 18.46
N ASP A 10 -2.84 -13.28 19.16
CA ASP A 10 -4.21 -13.22 18.66
C ASP A 10 -4.36 -12.20 17.52
N HIS A 11 -3.62 -11.07 17.59
CA HIS A 11 -3.57 -10.09 16.52
C HIS A 11 -2.84 -10.62 15.26
N LEU A 12 -1.84 -11.47 15.44
CA LEU A 12 -1.05 -12.06 14.36
C LEU A 12 -1.80 -13.19 13.64
N GLN A 13 -2.61 -13.98 14.36
CA GLN A 13 -3.51 -14.98 13.75
C GLN A 13 -4.61 -14.32 12.92
N GLY A 14 -4.94 -13.05 13.21
CA GLY A 14 -5.88 -12.23 12.44
C GLY A 14 -5.24 -11.32 11.37
N LEU A 15 -3.92 -11.38 11.17
CA LEU A 15 -3.22 -10.52 10.20
C LEU A 15 -3.37 -11.08 8.78
N ARG A 16 -4.51 -10.79 8.18
CA ARG A 16 -4.88 -11.16 6.82
C ARG A 16 -5.29 -9.92 6.03
N LEU A 17 -5.18 -9.99 4.72
CA LEU A 17 -5.61 -8.89 3.83
C LEU A 17 -7.09 -8.54 4.02
N ASP A 18 -7.93 -9.52 4.36
CA ASP A 18 -9.35 -9.31 4.68
C ASP A 18 -9.56 -8.31 5.82
N ALA A 19 -8.66 -8.28 6.80
CA ALA A 19 -8.75 -7.37 7.95
C ALA A 19 -8.32 -5.92 7.64
N MET A 20 -7.68 -5.69 6.49
CA MET A 20 -7.20 -4.36 6.11
C MET A 20 -8.33 -3.43 5.66
N GLY A 21 -9.45 -3.97 5.21
CA GLY A 21 -10.61 -3.21 4.76
C GLY A 21 -10.51 -2.66 3.34
N PHE A 22 -9.62 -3.20 2.52
CA PHE A 22 -9.62 -2.96 1.07
C PHE A 22 -10.95 -3.39 0.44
N ASP A 23 -11.30 -2.80 -0.70
CA ASP A 23 -12.36 -3.36 -1.53
C ASP A 23 -11.95 -4.74 -2.10
N ALA A 24 -12.95 -5.51 -2.54
CA ALA A 24 -12.74 -6.90 -2.96
C ALA A 24 -11.84 -7.01 -4.21
N ASP A 25 -11.93 -6.07 -5.16
CA ASP A 25 -11.11 -6.07 -6.38
C ASP A 25 -9.65 -5.79 -6.05
N ILE A 26 -9.38 -4.74 -5.28
CA ILE A 26 -8.03 -4.40 -4.83
C ILE A 26 -7.41 -5.58 -4.07
N MET A 27 -8.15 -6.19 -3.16
CA MET A 27 -7.67 -7.33 -2.38
C MET A 27 -7.34 -8.54 -3.27
N ALA A 28 -8.20 -8.86 -4.23
CA ALA A 28 -7.96 -9.95 -5.18
C ALA A 28 -6.71 -9.69 -6.03
N ARG A 29 -6.51 -8.45 -6.48
CA ARG A 29 -5.32 -8.06 -7.25
C ARG A 29 -4.04 -8.11 -6.41
N ILE A 30 -4.07 -7.65 -5.15
CA ILE A 30 -2.92 -7.77 -4.23
C ILE A 30 -2.56 -9.24 -4.03
N ARG A 31 -3.53 -10.12 -3.80
CA ARG A 31 -3.30 -11.57 -3.68
C ARG A 31 -2.67 -12.16 -4.93
N ARG A 32 -3.17 -11.78 -6.11
CA ARG A 32 -2.60 -12.22 -7.38
C ARG A 32 -1.14 -11.79 -7.51
N LEU A 33 -0.83 -10.52 -7.28
CA LEU A 33 0.55 -10.01 -7.33
C LEU A 33 1.46 -10.71 -6.32
N SER A 34 0.94 -11.05 -5.14
CA SER A 34 1.68 -11.74 -4.08
C SER A 34 1.92 -13.23 -4.36
N SER A 35 1.21 -13.80 -5.33
CA SER A 35 1.33 -15.19 -5.76
C SER A 35 2.13 -15.37 -7.05
N GLU A 36 2.67 -14.29 -7.61
CA GLU A 36 3.54 -14.36 -8.78
C GLU A 36 4.85 -15.10 -8.41
N PRO A 37 5.43 -15.86 -9.34
CA PRO A 37 6.64 -16.64 -9.05
C PRO A 37 7.88 -15.77 -8.81
N TYR A 38 7.95 -14.59 -9.41
CA TYR A 38 9.05 -13.63 -9.29
C TYR A 38 8.58 -12.22 -9.63
N GLY A 39 9.47 -11.25 -9.43
CA GLY A 39 9.20 -9.84 -9.69
C GLY A 39 9.14 -9.03 -8.40
N MET A 40 8.60 -7.81 -8.49
CA MET A 40 8.55 -6.88 -7.37
C MET A 40 7.13 -6.38 -7.15
N VAL A 41 6.67 -6.49 -5.92
CA VAL A 41 5.41 -5.89 -5.42
C VAL A 41 5.76 -4.76 -4.44
N LEU A 42 5.30 -3.56 -4.74
CA LEU A 42 5.67 -2.38 -4.00
C LEU A 42 4.45 -1.73 -3.34
N VAL A 43 4.56 -1.43 -2.05
CA VAL A 43 3.54 -0.67 -1.32
C VAL A 43 4.09 0.70 -0.96
N THR A 44 3.38 1.76 -1.32
CA THR A 44 3.77 3.14 -1.03
C THR A 44 2.73 3.90 -0.22
N GLY A 45 3.14 5.01 0.35
CA GLY A 45 2.29 5.89 1.16
C GLY A 45 3.06 6.54 2.30
N PRO A 46 2.47 7.53 2.99
CA PRO A 46 3.10 8.20 4.12
C PRO A 46 3.30 7.27 5.31
N THR A 47 4.03 7.77 6.29
CA THR A 47 4.15 7.10 7.59
C THR A 47 2.78 6.90 8.21
N GLY A 48 2.54 5.70 8.74
CA GLY A 48 1.26 5.35 9.36
C GLY A 48 0.13 4.98 8.38
N SER A 49 0.41 4.83 7.07
CA SER A 49 -0.59 4.37 6.10
C SER A 49 -0.85 2.85 6.12
N GLY A 50 -0.12 2.10 6.94
CA GLY A 50 -0.30 0.65 7.09
C GLY A 50 0.49 -0.21 6.09
N LYS A 51 1.52 0.33 5.43
CA LYS A 51 2.34 -0.40 4.45
C LYS A 51 2.89 -1.72 5.00
N THR A 52 3.60 -1.67 6.12
CA THR A 52 4.18 -2.85 6.78
C THR A 52 3.10 -3.87 7.12
N THR A 53 1.95 -3.42 7.65
CA THR A 53 0.83 -4.30 8.00
C THR A 53 0.29 -5.03 6.75
N THR A 54 0.16 -4.33 5.62
CA THR A 54 -0.28 -4.93 4.36
C THR A 54 0.73 -5.93 3.82
N LEU A 55 2.03 -5.61 3.84
CA LEU A 55 3.07 -6.55 3.43
C LEU A 55 3.12 -7.78 4.34
N TYR A 56 3.01 -7.59 5.64
CA TYR A 56 2.96 -8.71 6.59
C TYR A 56 1.72 -9.58 6.37
N ALA A 57 0.55 -8.98 6.12
CA ALA A 57 -0.66 -9.73 5.80
C ALA A 57 -0.50 -10.55 4.51
N ALA A 58 0.08 -9.94 3.46
CA ALA A 58 0.37 -10.63 2.22
C ALA A 58 1.35 -11.80 2.43
N LEU A 59 2.47 -11.56 3.13
CA LEU A 59 3.45 -12.61 3.45
C LEU A 59 2.84 -13.75 4.27
N THR A 60 1.98 -13.42 5.24
CA THR A 60 1.30 -14.44 6.07
C THR A 60 0.36 -15.31 5.23
N GLU A 61 -0.36 -14.71 4.27
CA GLU A 61 -1.28 -15.47 3.40
C GLU A 61 -0.55 -16.41 2.42
N ILE A 62 0.64 -16.03 1.95
CA ILE A 62 1.42 -16.85 0.99
C ILE A 62 2.45 -17.77 1.66
N ASN A 63 2.60 -17.69 2.97
CA ASN A 63 3.52 -18.55 3.73
C ASN A 63 2.86 -19.90 4.06
N HIS A 64 3.05 -20.87 3.21
CA HIS A 64 2.55 -22.24 3.40
C HIS A 64 3.62 -23.20 3.96
N GLY A 65 4.82 -22.68 4.27
CA GLY A 65 5.92 -23.45 4.84
C GLY A 65 6.81 -24.16 3.79
N GLU A 66 6.51 -23.97 2.52
CA GLU A 66 7.29 -24.55 1.39
C GLU A 66 8.36 -23.57 0.89
N ASP A 67 8.08 -22.26 0.96
CA ASP A 67 8.95 -21.20 0.51
C ASP A 67 9.84 -20.66 1.62
N LYS A 68 11.09 -20.35 1.31
CA LYS A 68 12.00 -19.65 2.21
C LYS A 68 11.79 -18.14 2.12
N ILE A 69 11.14 -17.59 3.11
CA ILE A 69 10.83 -16.16 3.20
C ILE A 69 11.82 -15.47 4.14
N ILE A 70 12.55 -14.47 3.65
CA ILE A 70 13.52 -13.70 4.44
C ILE A 70 13.19 -12.22 4.32
N THR A 71 13.21 -11.50 5.44
CA THR A 71 13.02 -10.04 5.47
C THR A 71 14.23 -9.31 6.02
N ILE A 72 14.39 -8.04 5.61
CA ILE A 72 15.30 -7.08 6.24
C ILE A 72 14.54 -5.79 6.54
N GLU A 73 14.57 -5.34 7.79
CA GLU A 73 13.64 -4.33 8.31
C GLU A 73 14.30 -3.35 9.30
N ASP A 74 13.73 -2.14 9.42
CA ASP A 74 14.24 -1.08 10.33
C ASP A 74 13.07 -0.36 11.06
N PRO A 75 12.66 -0.89 12.23
CA PRO A 75 12.92 -2.21 12.81
C PRO A 75 11.90 -3.27 12.38
N VAL A 76 12.09 -4.51 12.83
CA VAL A 76 11.04 -5.55 12.82
C VAL A 76 9.91 -5.13 13.76
N GLU A 77 8.70 -4.98 13.25
CA GLU A 77 7.53 -4.52 14.03
C GLU A 77 6.95 -5.65 14.91
N TYR A 78 6.76 -6.83 14.34
CA TYR A 78 6.41 -8.07 15.04
C TYR A 78 6.95 -9.29 14.31
N GLN A 79 7.07 -10.39 15.04
CA GLN A 79 7.55 -11.65 14.46
C GLN A 79 6.47 -12.36 13.67
N LEU A 80 6.79 -12.76 12.45
CA LEU A 80 5.97 -13.62 11.61
C LEU A 80 6.43 -15.07 11.76
N SER A 81 5.47 -15.98 11.97
CA SER A 81 5.78 -17.41 12.06
C SER A 81 6.30 -17.92 10.71
N GLY A 82 7.40 -18.69 10.75
CA GLY A 82 8.00 -19.28 9.55
C GLY A 82 8.75 -18.30 8.64
N VAL A 83 8.97 -17.06 9.08
CA VAL A 83 9.72 -16.03 8.35
C VAL A 83 11.02 -15.69 9.08
N LEU A 84 12.13 -15.67 8.38
CA LEU A 84 13.41 -15.20 8.92
C LEU A 84 13.49 -13.68 8.79
N GLN A 85 13.34 -12.97 9.89
CA GLN A 85 13.33 -11.50 9.92
C GLN A 85 14.66 -10.97 10.48
N ILE A 86 15.35 -10.15 9.68
CA ILE A 86 16.66 -9.59 10.00
C ILE A 86 16.50 -8.10 10.27
N PRO A 87 16.80 -7.61 11.49
CA PRO A 87 16.78 -6.18 11.77
C PRO A 87 18.04 -5.51 11.20
N VAL A 88 17.86 -4.35 10.58
CA VAL A 88 18.96 -3.43 10.23
C VAL A 88 19.71 -3.02 11.50
N ASN A 89 21.03 -2.90 11.40
CA ASN A 89 21.89 -2.40 12.48
C ASN A 89 23.02 -1.56 11.88
N GLU A 90 22.74 -0.31 11.57
CA GLU A 90 23.71 0.60 10.94
C GLU A 90 24.98 0.79 11.80
N LYS A 91 24.83 0.79 13.14
CA LYS A 91 25.98 0.90 14.07
C LYS A 91 26.97 -0.25 13.91
N LYS A 92 26.51 -1.42 13.50
CA LYS A 92 27.32 -2.61 13.20
C LYS A 92 27.59 -2.78 11.70
N GLY A 93 27.24 -1.79 10.88
CA GLY A 93 27.43 -1.82 9.44
C GLY A 93 26.46 -2.75 8.69
N LEU A 94 25.36 -3.21 9.32
CA LEU A 94 24.33 -3.97 8.65
C LEU A 94 23.26 -3.01 8.10
N THR A 95 23.48 -2.52 6.89
CA THR A 95 22.54 -1.68 6.13
C THR A 95 21.54 -2.53 5.33
N PHE A 96 20.51 -1.91 4.77
CA PHE A 96 19.57 -2.60 3.84
C PHE A 96 20.30 -3.25 2.67
N ALA A 97 21.19 -2.52 1.98
CA ALA A 97 21.95 -3.04 0.84
C ALA A 97 22.84 -4.23 1.22
N ARG A 98 23.58 -4.11 2.32
CA ARG A 98 24.47 -5.18 2.79
C ARG A 98 23.71 -6.42 3.24
N GLY A 99 22.60 -6.23 3.96
CA GLY A 99 21.73 -7.30 4.39
C GLY A 99 21.08 -8.01 3.22
N LEU A 100 20.57 -7.27 2.24
CA LEU A 100 19.95 -7.83 1.04
C LEU A 100 20.94 -8.67 0.21
N ARG A 101 22.19 -8.18 0.03
CA ARG A 101 23.24 -9.01 -0.60
C ARG A 101 23.54 -10.30 0.17
N SER A 102 23.47 -10.27 1.49
CA SER A 102 23.62 -11.48 2.30
C SER A 102 22.46 -12.43 2.11
N ILE A 103 21.22 -11.92 2.15
CA ILE A 103 19.99 -12.69 1.96
C ILE A 103 20.03 -13.48 0.65
N LEU A 104 20.44 -12.84 -0.44
CA LEU A 104 20.52 -13.45 -1.77
C LEU A 104 21.49 -14.67 -1.85
N ARG A 105 22.40 -14.82 -0.90
CA ARG A 105 23.30 -16.00 -0.81
C ARG A 105 22.71 -17.15 0.00
N HIS A 106 21.52 -16.98 0.52
CA HIS A 106 20.83 -17.98 1.33
C HIS A 106 19.67 -18.64 0.61
N ASP A 107 19.64 -18.58 -0.73
CA ASP A 107 18.59 -19.19 -1.58
C ASP A 107 17.17 -18.88 -1.06
N PRO A 108 16.78 -17.60 -0.97
CA PRO A 108 15.41 -17.25 -0.61
C PRO A 108 14.49 -17.42 -1.81
N ASP A 109 13.24 -17.81 -1.59
CA ASP A 109 12.19 -17.77 -2.62
C ASP A 109 11.52 -16.38 -2.65
N LYS A 110 11.27 -15.83 -1.46
CA LYS A 110 10.62 -14.54 -1.29
C LYS A 110 11.42 -13.65 -0.34
N ILE A 111 11.53 -12.40 -0.71
CA ILE A 111 12.30 -11.40 0.04
C ILE A 111 11.40 -10.21 0.37
N MET A 112 11.44 -9.72 1.61
CA MET A 112 10.88 -8.42 1.93
C MET A 112 11.99 -7.46 2.36
N VAL A 113 12.09 -6.34 1.65
CA VAL A 113 12.93 -5.20 2.03
C VAL A 113 12.02 -4.15 2.64
N GLY A 114 12.17 -3.87 3.91
CA GLY A 114 11.28 -2.97 4.67
C GLY A 114 11.03 -1.66 3.95
N GLU A 115 12.08 -1.04 3.43
CA GLU A 115 12.00 0.12 2.55
C GLU A 115 13.24 0.28 1.67
N ILE A 116 13.06 0.94 0.51
CA ILE A 116 14.14 1.37 -0.38
C ILE A 116 14.28 2.88 -0.27
N ARG A 117 15.47 3.32 0.18
CA ARG A 117 15.80 4.75 0.39
C ARG A 117 16.90 5.24 -0.54
N ASP A 118 17.74 4.36 -1.05
CA ASP A 118 18.97 4.66 -1.77
C ASP A 118 19.12 3.83 -3.05
N ALA A 119 19.99 4.32 -3.94
CA ALA A 119 20.24 3.72 -5.25
C ALA A 119 20.81 2.29 -5.14
N GLU A 120 21.71 2.04 -4.17
CA GLU A 120 22.34 0.75 -4.01
C GLU A 120 21.31 -0.33 -3.65
N THR A 121 20.46 -0.06 -2.65
CA THR A 121 19.38 -0.96 -2.25
C THR A 121 18.37 -1.17 -3.39
N ALA A 122 18.01 -0.10 -4.14
CA ALA A 122 17.10 -0.16 -5.27
C ALA A 122 17.63 -1.10 -6.38
N GLN A 123 18.89 -0.94 -6.77
CA GLN A 123 19.51 -1.76 -7.82
C GLN A 123 19.57 -3.24 -7.44
N ILE A 124 19.95 -3.54 -6.17
CA ILE A 124 20.00 -4.93 -5.69
C ILE A 124 18.61 -5.55 -5.65
N ALA A 125 17.58 -4.82 -5.18
CA ALA A 125 16.22 -5.31 -5.11
C ALA A 125 15.63 -5.58 -6.51
N VAL A 126 15.85 -4.67 -7.46
CA VAL A 126 15.45 -4.87 -8.88
C VAL A 126 16.17 -6.07 -9.48
N GLN A 127 17.48 -6.21 -9.26
CA GLN A 127 18.23 -7.36 -9.75
C GLN A 127 17.74 -8.68 -9.16
N ALA A 128 17.40 -8.71 -7.86
CA ALA A 128 16.83 -9.89 -7.22
C ALA A 128 15.50 -10.29 -7.87
N ALA A 129 14.62 -9.31 -8.15
CA ALA A 129 13.36 -9.55 -8.83
C ALA A 129 13.54 -10.09 -10.26
N LEU A 130 14.57 -9.62 -10.99
CA LEU A 130 14.89 -10.10 -12.33
C LEU A 130 15.52 -11.51 -12.35
N THR A 131 16.11 -11.92 -11.24
CA THR A 131 16.80 -13.22 -11.13
C THR A 131 15.98 -14.33 -10.48
N GLY A 132 14.65 -14.15 -10.40
CA GLY A 132 13.71 -15.21 -10.02
C GLY A 132 13.16 -15.12 -8.60
N HIS A 133 13.43 -14.04 -7.86
CA HIS A 133 12.88 -13.85 -6.52
C HIS A 133 11.62 -12.99 -6.54
N LEU A 134 10.65 -13.29 -5.70
CA LEU A 134 9.53 -12.38 -5.45
C LEU A 134 9.92 -11.39 -4.33
N VAL A 135 10.06 -10.12 -4.69
CA VAL A 135 10.51 -9.07 -3.79
C VAL A 135 9.34 -8.18 -3.36
N PHE A 136 9.12 -8.07 -2.07
CA PHE A 136 8.18 -7.13 -1.45
C PHE A 136 8.94 -5.95 -0.86
N THR A 137 8.48 -4.74 -1.11
CA THR A 137 9.16 -3.58 -0.54
C THR A 137 8.25 -2.38 -0.38
N THR A 138 8.75 -1.34 0.30
CA THR A 138 8.10 -0.03 0.35
C THR A 138 9.04 1.05 -0.16
N VAL A 139 8.42 2.12 -0.63
CA VAL A 139 9.08 3.36 -0.99
C VAL A 139 8.18 4.52 -0.51
N HIS A 140 8.77 5.63 -0.14
CA HIS A 140 7.99 6.83 0.21
C HIS A 140 7.63 7.61 -1.06
N ALA A 141 6.39 7.49 -1.50
CA ALA A 141 5.81 8.26 -2.59
C ALA A 141 4.31 8.52 -2.31
N ASN A 142 3.71 9.50 -2.96
CA ASN A 142 2.33 9.92 -2.69
C ASN A 142 1.29 9.13 -3.47
N ASN A 143 1.63 8.64 -4.66
CA ASN A 143 0.80 7.86 -5.55
C ASN A 143 1.65 6.83 -6.29
N VAL A 144 1.02 5.97 -7.11
CA VAL A 144 1.72 4.90 -7.82
C VAL A 144 2.68 5.41 -8.90
N PHE A 145 2.41 6.57 -9.48
CA PHE A 145 3.24 7.14 -10.56
C PHE A 145 4.53 7.78 -10.02
N ASP A 146 4.47 8.40 -8.84
CA ASP A 146 5.64 8.99 -8.18
C ASP A 146 6.69 7.92 -7.83
N VAL A 147 6.28 6.67 -7.64
CA VAL A 147 7.18 5.53 -7.41
C VAL A 147 8.14 5.35 -8.58
N ILE A 148 7.63 5.43 -9.82
CA ILE A 148 8.44 5.28 -11.04
C ILE A 148 9.51 6.38 -11.07
N GLY A 149 9.11 7.63 -10.84
CA GLY A 149 10.04 8.75 -10.77
C GLY A 149 11.11 8.57 -9.68
N ARG A 150 10.73 8.01 -8.51
CA ARG A 150 11.67 7.71 -7.43
C ARG A 150 12.74 6.72 -7.84
N PHE A 151 12.38 5.61 -8.50
CA PHE A 151 13.35 4.63 -8.97
C PHE A 151 14.27 5.19 -10.06
N LEU A 152 13.72 5.99 -10.99
CA LEU A 152 14.53 6.68 -11.99
C LEU A 152 15.51 7.67 -11.36
N HIS A 153 15.11 8.36 -10.29
CA HIS A 153 15.99 9.27 -9.54
C HIS A 153 17.08 8.51 -8.76
N MET A 154 16.82 7.26 -8.37
CA MET A 154 17.81 6.33 -7.79
C MET A 154 18.64 5.62 -8.87
N GLU A 155 18.67 6.15 -10.08
CA GLU A 155 19.49 5.67 -11.20
C GLU A 155 19.18 4.22 -11.62
N VAL A 156 17.98 3.73 -11.32
CA VAL A 156 17.52 2.44 -11.82
C VAL A 156 17.16 2.59 -13.31
N ASP A 157 17.71 1.73 -14.13
CA ASP A 157 17.41 1.70 -15.54
C ASP A 157 15.91 1.43 -15.80
N PRO A 158 15.21 2.21 -16.64
CA PRO A 158 13.77 2.05 -16.87
C PRO A 158 13.37 0.67 -17.36
N TYR A 159 14.17 0.05 -18.23
CA TYR A 159 13.91 -1.28 -18.76
C TYR A 159 13.99 -2.34 -17.66
N ASN A 160 15.02 -2.27 -16.81
CA ASN A 160 15.17 -3.16 -15.66
C ASN A 160 14.02 -2.97 -14.66
N LEU A 161 13.64 -1.72 -14.40
CA LEU A 161 12.52 -1.42 -13.49
C LEU A 161 11.22 -2.07 -13.96
N VAL A 162 10.81 -1.84 -15.21
CA VAL A 162 9.53 -2.36 -15.71
C VAL A 162 9.54 -3.88 -15.88
N SER A 163 10.70 -4.47 -16.11
CA SER A 163 10.87 -5.92 -16.19
C SER A 163 10.78 -6.59 -14.81
N ALA A 164 11.20 -5.89 -13.76
CA ALA A 164 11.14 -6.37 -12.39
C ALA A 164 9.79 -6.11 -11.72
N LEU A 165 9.13 -4.98 -12.03
CA LEU A 165 7.96 -4.50 -11.29
C LEU A 165 6.67 -5.16 -11.79
N ASN A 166 5.97 -5.88 -10.90
CA ASN A 166 4.67 -6.50 -11.17
C ASN A 166 3.53 -5.52 -10.88
N GLY A 167 3.62 -4.79 -9.77
CA GLY A 167 2.61 -3.82 -9.40
C GLY A 167 3.00 -2.90 -8.25
N VAL A 168 2.30 -1.78 -8.16
CA VAL A 168 2.47 -0.76 -7.12
C VAL A 168 1.13 -0.48 -6.46
N VAL A 169 1.09 -0.52 -5.13
CA VAL A 169 -0.06 -0.19 -4.30
C VAL A 169 0.24 1.11 -3.54
N ALA A 170 -0.40 2.19 -3.89
CA ALA A 170 -0.40 3.39 -3.05
C ALA A 170 -1.54 3.31 -2.04
N GLN A 171 -1.24 3.47 -0.76
CA GLN A 171 -2.15 3.18 0.34
C GLN A 171 -2.29 4.35 1.31
N ARG A 172 -3.51 4.54 1.80
CA ARG A 172 -3.84 5.41 2.93
C ARG A 172 -4.75 4.69 3.90
N LEU A 173 -4.75 5.13 5.16
CA LEU A 173 -5.77 4.74 6.13
C LEU A 173 -6.78 5.88 6.30
N ILE A 174 -8.05 5.55 6.13
CA ILE A 174 -9.18 6.46 6.33
C ILE A 174 -9.97 6.02 7.57
N ARG A 175 -10.36 6.97 8.43
CA ARG A 175 -11.14 6.69 9.63
C ARG A 175 -12.58 6.36 9.25
N THR A 176 -13.17 5.36 9.91
CA THR A 176 -14.59 5.03 9.75
C THR A 176 -15.42 5.77 10.79
N LEU A 177 -16.59 6.24 10.38
CA LEU A 177 -17.52 6.92 11.28
C LEU A 177 -17.95 6.00 12.44
N CYS A 178 -18.11 6.60 13.61
CA CYS A 178 -18.60 5.87 14.77
C CYS A 178 -20.07 5.49 14.56
N PRO A 179 -20.44 4.21 14.57
CA PRO A 179 -21.82 3.80 14.32
C PRO A 179 -22.80 4.30 15.38
N ALA A 180 -22.32 4.58 16.59
CA ALA A 180 -23.16 5.05 17.70
C ALA A 180 -23.54 6.54 17.61
N CYS A 181 -22.80 7.36 16.84
CA CYS A 181 -23.04 8.81 16.83
C CYS A 181 -22.97 9.46 15.45
N ALA A 182 -22.70 8.69 14.39
CA ALA A 182 -22.73 9.25 13.04
C ALA A 182 -24.16 9.68 12.66
N GLN A 183 -24.29 10.89 12.10
CA GLN A 183 -25.58 11.47 11.70
C GLN A 183 -25.62 11.69 10.18
N PRO A 184 -26.80 11.67 9.56
CA PRO A 184 -26.98 12.11 8.19
C PRO A 184 -26.42 13.52 8.00
N ALA A 185 -25.86 13.79 6.82
CA ALA A 185 -25.34 15.09 6.43
C ALA A 185 -25.92 15.47 5.07
N LYS A 186 -25.99 16.78 4.82
CA LYS A 186 -26.30 17.36 3.51
C LYS A 186 -25.17 18.33 3.17
N PRO A 187 -24.14 17.88 2.42
CA PRO A 187 -23.08 18.77 1.95
C PRO A 187 -23.66 19.92 1.14
N SER A 188 -23.08 21.11 1.24
CA SER A 188 -23.43 22.23 0.39
C SER A 188 -22.95 21.98 -1.05
N ALA A 189 -23.48 22.74 -2.02
CA ALA A 189 -22.96 22.71 -3.39
C ALA A 189 -21.47 23.11 -3.44
N GLU A 190 -21.06 24.01 -2.55
CA GLU A 190 -19.67 24.43 -2.41
C GLU A 190 -18.78 23.30 -1.88
N ASP A 191 -19.23 22.54 -0.85
CA ASP A 191 -18.50 21.38 -0.34
C ASP A 191 -18.31 20.30 -1.41
N LEU A 192 -19.35 20.05 -2.22
CA LEU A 192 -19.32 19.09 -3.32
C LEU A 192 -18.40 19.57 -4.45
N GLY A 193 -18.45 20.87 -4.80
CA GLY A 193 -17.59 21.47 -5.79
C GLY A 193 -16.10 21.41 -5.35
N HIS A 194 -15.80 21.73 -4.10
CA HIS A 194 -14.45 21.59 -3.55
C HIS A 194 -13.97 20.12 -3.51
N ALA A 195 -14.89 19.20 -3.48
CA ALA A 195 -14.59 17.77 -3.48
C ALA A 195 -14.53 17.16 -4.88
N ASP A 196 -14.74 17.96 -5.93
CA ASP A 196 -14.87 17.52 -7.33
C ASP A 196 -15.96 16.41 -7.50
N ILE A 197 -17.10 16.63 -6.83
CA ILE A 197 -18.26 15.72 -6.88
C ILE A 197 -19.38 16.41 -7.65
N ASP A 198 -19.87 15.74 -8.70
CA ASP A 198 -21.06 16.19 -9.42
C ASP A 198 -22.31 16.03 -8.55
N LEU A 199 -23.06 17.12 -8.38
CA LEU A 199 -24.34 17.14 -7.66
C LEU A 199 -25.33 16.12 -8.20
N SER A 200 -25.41 15.96 -9.52
CA SER A 200 -26.33 15.02 -10.16
C SER A 200 -25.93 13.56 -9.91
N ALA A 201 -24.63 13.27 -9.87
CA ALA A 201 -24.07 11.95 -9.62
C ALA A 201 -24.10 11.54 -8.13
N SER A 202 -24.34 12.50 -7.22
CA SER A 202 -24.33 12.28 -5.77
C SER A 202 -25.73 12.16 -5.13
N ALA A 203 -26.78 12.17 -5.93
CA ALA A 203 -28.17 12.13 -5.45
C ALA A 203 -28.47 10.89 -4.56
N ASP A 204 -27.88 9.75 -4.89
CA ASP A 204 -28.10 8.48 -4.19
C ASP A 204 -27.04 8.21 -3.08
N TRP A 205 -26.18 9.20 -2.79
CA TRP A 205 -25.13 9.01 -1.79
C TRP A 205 -25.66 9.15 -0.37
N THR A 206 -25.17 8.29 0.52
CA THR A 206 -25.51 8.30 1.94
C THR A 206 -24.50 9.16 2.71
N PHE A 207 -24.57 10.48 2.52
CA PHE A 207 -23.68 11.39 3.26
C PHE A 207 -23.94 11.34 4.76
N ARG A 208 -22.87 11.17 5.53
CA ARG A 208 -22.88 11.20 6.99
C ARG A 208 -21.74 12.04 7.53
N ARG A 209 -21.95 12.59 8.75
CA ARG A 209 -20.95 13.39 9.47
C ARG A 209 -20.59 12.78 10.82
N SER A 210 -19.38 13.08 11.28
CA SER A 210 -18.93 12.76 12.62
C SER A 210 -19.54 13.72 13.64
N VAL A 211 -19.94 13.20 14.81
CA VAL A 211 -20.47 14.05 15.91
C VAL A 211 -19.59 13.93 17.15
N GLY A 212 -19.35 12.71 17.61
CA GLY A 212 -18.63 12.42 18.84
C GLY A 212 -19.55 11.92 19.93
N CYS A 213 -19.10 10.90 20.65
CA CYS A 213 -19.78 10.33 21.83
C CYS A 213 -18.79 9.59 22.73
N GLY A 214 -19.25 9.05 23.85
CA GLY A 214 -18.42 8.28 24.78
C GLY A 214 -17.77 7.05 24.14
N SER A 215 -18.48 6.35 23.22
CA SER A 215 -17.96 5.16 22.54
C SER A 215 -16.77 5.45 21.60
N CYS A 216 -16.67 6.64 21.04
CA CYS A 216 -15.58 7.07 20.20
C CYS A 216 -14.64 8.08 20.88
N ARG A 217 -14.79 8.29 22.19
CA ARG A 217 -14.03 9.26 22.98
C ARG A 217 -14.08 10.68 22.40
N GLY A 218 -15.26 11.09 21.94
CA GLY A 218 -15.51 12.42 21.38
C GLY A 218 -15.03 12.64 19.94
N THR A 219 -14.34 11.68 19.32
CA THR A 219 -13.73 11.88 18.00
C THR A 219 -14.70 11.79 16.82
N GLY A 220 -15.86 11.16 17.00
CA GLY A 220 -16.81 10.86 15.93
C GLY A 220 -16.42 9.70 15.02
N TYR A 221 -15.22 9.10 15.20
CA TYR A 221 -14.68 8.02 14.39
C TYR A 221 -14.31 6.80 15.26
N ARG A 222 -14.49 5.61 14.71
CA ARG A 222 -14.11 4.35 15.38
C ARG A 222 -13.67 3.32 14.33
N GLY A 223 -12.39 2.99 14.35
CA GLY A 223 -11.77 2.09 13.38
C GLY A 223 -11.19 2.83 12.18
N ARG A 224 -10.57 2.08 11.29
CA ARG A 224 -9.92 2.54 10.06
C ARG A 224 -10.06 1.49 8.98
N LYS A 225 -10.12 1.92 7.74
CA LYS A 225 -10.01 1.07 6.55
C LYS A 225 -8.85 1.52 5.68
N ALA A 226 -8.24 0.59 4.96
CA ALA A 226 -7.29 0.93 3.93
C ALA A 226 -8.04 1.29 2.64
N ILE A 227 -7.62 2.37 2.01
CA ILE A 227 -7.94 2.73 0.63
C ILE A 227 -6.67 2.61 -0.19
N ALA A 228 -6.80 2.23 -1.45
CA ALA A 228 -5.65 2.02 -2.32
C ALA A 228 -5.89 2.49 -3.75
N GLU A 229 -4.79 2.90 -4.37
CA GLU A 229 -4.62 3.07 -5.80
C GLU A 229 -3.64 1.97 -6.24
N LEU A 230 -4.03 1.11 -7.17
CA LEU A 230 -3.24 -0.02 -7.63
C LEU A 230 -2.90 0.12 -9.10
N LEU A 231 -1.61 0.16 -9.40
CA LEU A 231 -1.06 0.08 -10.75
C LEU A 231 -0.49 -1.32 -10.98
N VAL A 232 -1.08 -2.07 -11.91
CA VAL A 232 -0.54 -3.33 -12.42
C VAL A 232 0.18 -3.04 -13.73
N LEU A 233 1.41 -3.53 -13.88
CA LEU A 233 2.20 -3.28 -15.07
C LEU A 233 1.82 -4.27 -16.17
N ASN A 234 1.17 -3.75 -17.21
CA ASN A 234 0.97 -4.42 -18.50
C ASN A 234 1.93 -3.88 -19.56
N ASP A 235 1.91 -4.43 -20.76
CA ASP A 235 2.85 -4.06 -21.81
C ASP A 235 2.73 -2.58 -22.20
N GLU A 236 1.51 -2.05 -22.30
CA GLU A 236 1.28 -0.62 -22.58
C GLU A 236 1.94 0.29 -21.53
N ILE A 237 1.74 -0.02 -20.24
CA ILE A 237 2.33 0.76 -19.13
C ILE A 237 3.85 0.65 -19.17
N ARG A 238 4.40 -0.53 -19.44
CA ARG A 238 5.84 -0.75 -19.55
C ARG A 238 6.45 0.07 -20.68
N GLU A 239 5.85 0.06 -21.88
CA GLU A 239 6.31 0.84 -23.02
C GLU A 239 6.30 2.34 -22.74
N LEU A 240 5.25 2.86 -22.10
CA LEU A 240 5.15 4.25 -21.71
C LEU A 240 6.24 4.65 -20.70
N ILE A 241 6.60 3.79 -19.76
CA ILE A 241 7.66 4.05 -18.80
C ILE A 241 9.04 4.03 -19.50
N ILE A 242 9.31 3.03 -20.34
CA ILE A 242 10.58 2.91 -21.08
C ILE A 242 10.79 4.12 -22.00
N SER A 243 9.74 4.53 -22.72
CA SER A 243 9.79 5.69 -23.61
C SER A 243 9.82 7.04 -22.89
N ARG A 244 9.74 7.03 -21.53
CA ARG A 244 9.64 8.25 -20.71
C ARG A 244 8.48 9.15 -21.15
N ALA A 245 7.35 8.53 -21.49
CA ALA A 245 6.15 9.24 -21.91
C ALA A 245 5.68 10.26 -20.84
N PRO A 246 5.00 11.33 -21.24
CA PRO A 246 4.42 12.28 -20.30
C PRO A 246 3.52 11.59 -19.30
N ILE A 247 3.58 11.99 -18.02
CA ILE A 247 2.83 11.40 -16.91
C ILE A 247 1.31 11.33 -17.18
N ARG A 248 0.79 12.28 -17.96
CA ARG A 248 -0.61 12.29 -18.36
C ARG A 248 -0.98 11.04 -19.14
N GLN A 249 -0.16 10.64 -20.13
CA GLN A 249 -0.40 9.45 -20.95
C GLN A 249 -0.36 8.18 -20.10
N LEU A 250 0.58 8.12 -19.15
CA LEU A 250 0.67 7.01 -18.20
C LEU A 250 -0.57 6.91 -17.31
N LYS A 251 -1.07 8.04 -16.80
CA LYS A 251 -2.32 8.09 -16.01
C LYS A 251 -3.53 7.67 -16.83
N GLU A 252 -3.65 8.12 -18.07
CA GLU A 252 -4.73 7.76 -18.99
C GLU A 252 -4.71 6.25 -19.30
N ALA A 253 -3.55 5.69 -19.60
CA ALA A 253 -3.37 4.26 -19.82
C ALA A 253 -3.71 3.44 -18.57
N ALA A 254 -3.21 3.84 -17.41
CA ALA A 254 -3.51 3.18 -16.13
C ALA A 254 -5.01 3.17 -15.83
N ARG A 255 -5.70 4.30 -16.06
CA ARG A 255 -7.16 4.40 -15.87
C ARG A 255 -7.92 3.47 -16.81
N ARG A 256 -7.54 3.38 -18.11
CA ARG A 256 -8.13 2.40 -19.04
C ARG A 256 -7.93 0.96 -18.59
N ASN A 257 -6.83 0.68 -17.90
CA ASN A 257 -6.50 -0.64 -17.35
C ASN A 257 -7.04 -0.86 -15.92
N GLY A 258 -7.99 -0.04 -15.47
CA GLY A 258 -8.72 -0.23 -14.22
C GLY A 258 -8.02 0.29 -12.97
N THR A 259 -6.97 1.12 -13.09
CA THR A 259 -6.40 1.84 -11.95
C THR A 259 -7.37 2.94 -11.52
N ARG A 260 -7.82 2.87 -10.28
CA ARG A 260 -8.65 3.90 -9.63
C ARG A 260 -7.78 4.68 -8.65
N SER A 261 -8.00 5.99 -8.59
CA SER A 261 -7.25 6.87 -7.69
C SER A 261 -7.61 6.62 -6.22
N LEU A 262 -6.72 7.02 -5.30
CA LEU A 262 -7.03 7.04 -3.86
C LEU A 262 -8.29 7.86 -3.55
N ARG A 263 -8.52 8.94 -4.32
CA ARG A 263 -9.69 9.79 -4.19
C ARG A 263 -10.98 9.05 -4.50
N GLU A 264 -11.03 8.35 -5.64
CA GLU A 264 -12.19 7.55 -6.03
C GLU A 264 -12.49 6.46 -5.00
N SER A 265 -11.46 5.77 -4.49
CA SER A 265 -11.61 4.77 -3.41
C SER A 265 -12.15 5.39 -2.10
N ALA A 266 -11.73 6.61 -1.74
CA ALA A 266 -12.25 7.31 -0.57
C ALA A 266 -13.71 7.74 -0.77
N LEU A 267 -14.07 8.22 -1.96
CA LEU A 267 -15.42 8.66 -2.29
C LEU A 267 -16.45 7.52 -2.29
N ASP A 268 -16.06 6.31 -2.66
CA ASP A 268 -16.93 5.14 -2.49
C ASP A 268 -17.34 4.94 -1.02
N LEU A 269 -16.39 5.10 -0.09
CA LEU A 269 -16.68 5.00 1.34
C LEU A 269 -17.55 6.16 1.86
N VAL A 270 -17.45 7.35 1.24
CA VAL A 270 -18.37 8.47 1.53
C VAL A 270 -19.75 8.17 1.00
N ARG A 271 -19.88 7.68 -0.24
CA ARG A 271 -21.14 7.28 -0.85
C ARG A 271 -21.90 6.26 0.00
N ASP A 272 -21.18 5.29 0.54
CA ASP A 272 -21.73 4.22 1.36
C ASP A 272 -21.95 4.64 2.85
N GLY A 273 -21.65 5.89 3.21
CA GLY A 273 -21.81 6.42 4.57
C GLY A 273 -20.84 5.83 5.61
N ILE A 274 -19.75 5.21 5.17
CA ILE A 274 -18.75 4.58 6.03
C ILE A 274 -17.81 5.62 6.62
N THR A 275 -17.49 6.66 5.85
CA THR A 275 -16.66 7.80 6.28
C THR A 275 -17.34 9.13 5.95
N SER A 276 -16.78 10.24 6.42
CA SER A 276 -17.29 11.57 6.08
C SER A 276 -16.53 12.18 4.89
N LEU A 277 -17.16 13.12 4.19
CA LEU A 277 -16.51 13.89 3.13
C LEU A 277 -15.30 14.66 3.64
N GLU A 278 -15.39 15.24 4.86
CA GLU A 278 -14.27 15.90 5.54
C GLU A 278 -13.07 14.96 5.69
N GLU A 279 -13.28 13.72 6.12
CA GLU A 279 -12.19 12.75 6.28
C GLU A 279 -11.61 12.32 4.93
N ALA A 280 -12.44 12.11 3.91
CA ALA A 280 -11.96 11.82 2.56
C ALA A 280 -11.09 12.96 2.02
N ASN A 281 -11.51 14.22 2.21
CA ASN A 281 -10.72 15.41 1.84
C ASN A 281 -9.40 15.49 2.62
N ARG A 282 -9.40 15.14 3.90
CA ARG A 282 -8.20 15.14 4.75
C ARG A 282 -7.13 14.15 4.29
N VAL A 283 -7.52 12.97 3.79
CA VAL A 283 -6.58 11.89 3.44
C VAL A 283 -6.25 11.80 1.96
N THR A 284 -7.05 12.46 1.11
CA THR A 284 -6.83 12.50 -0.34
C THR A 284 -6.77 13.94 -0.82
N PHE A 285 -5.85 14.24 -1.75
CA PHE A 285 -5.85 15.56 -2.39
C PHE A 285 -6.94 15.62 -3.45
N VAL A 286 -7.61 16.74 -3.51
CA VAL A 286 -8.38 17.16 -4.69
C VAL A 286 -7.36 17.77 -5.65
N ALA A 287 -7.17 17.18 -6.81
CA ALA A 287 -6.18 17.61 -7.79
C ALA A 287 -6.67 18.86 -8.55
#